data_7ab716d2cfdb7986f03cf0bb8c44b5bd
#
_entry.id   7ab716d2cfdb7986f03cf0bb8c44b5bd
#
_cell.length_a   1.000
_cell.length_b   1.000
_cell.length_c   1.000
_cell.angle_alpha   90.00
_cell.angle_beta   90.00
_cell.angle_gamma   90.00
#
_symmetry.space_group_name_H-M   'P 1'
#
loop_
_entity.id
_entity.type
_entity.pdbx_description
1 polymer ?
#
loop_
_entity_poly.entity_id
_entity_poly.type
_entity_poly.pdbx_seq_one_letter_code
_entity_poly.pdbx_strand_id
1 'polypeptide(L)'
;MLDREGFRPNVGIILVNARNEVFWGKRIREHSWQFPQGGIKHGESPEQAMYRELFEEVGLRPEHVKILGRTRGWLRYEVPKHWIRREWRNTYRGQKQIWFLLRL
;
A
#
# COMPACT_ATOMS: atom_id res chain seq x y z
N MET A 1 -7.82 0.34 -10.09
CA MET A 1 -9.21 0.84 -10.00
C MET A 1 -9.20 2.20 -9.32
N LEU A 2 -9.92 3.17 -9.86
CA LEU A 2 -10.02 4.51 -9.28
C LEU A 2 -11.34 4.66 -8.52
N ASP A 3 -11.32 5.46 -7.44
CA ASP A 3 -12.57 5.84 -6.77
C ASP A 3 -13.28 6.95 -7.54
N ARG A 4 -14.39 7.45 -7.01
CA ARG A 4 -15.18 8.51 -7.66
C ARG A 4 -14.41 9.82 -7.83
N GLU A 5 -13.44 10.07 -6.96
CA GLU A 5 -12.63 11.28 -7.00
C GLU A 5 -11.39 11.15 -7.87
N GLY A 6 -11.12 9.95 -8.41
CA GLY A 6 -9.96 9.69 -9.26
C GLY A 6 -8.72 9.23 -8.50
N PHE A 7 -8.85 8.82 -7.24
CA PHE A 7 -7.75 8.28 -6.46
C PHE A 7 -7.68 6.76 -6.58
N ARG A 8 -6.47 6.23 -6.66
CA ARG A 8 -6.23 4.79 -6.64
C ARG A 8 -6.07 4.33 -5.19
N PRO A 9 -6.97 3.45 -4.69
CA PRO A 9 -6.84 2.94 -3.32
C PRO A 9 -5.67 1.96 -3.20
N ASN A 10 -4.80 2.19 -2.23
CA ASN A 10 -3.65 1.36 -1.93
C ASN A 10 -3.57 1.04 -0.44
N VAL A 11 -2.85 -0.03 -0.12
CA VAL A 11 -2.43 -0.34 1.24
C VAL A 11 -0.92 -0.28 1.32
N GLY A 12 -0.40 0.18 2.46
CA GLY A 12 1.01 0.12 2.78
C GLY A 12 1.21 -0.69 4.05
N ILE A 13 2.36 -1.36 4.14
CA ILE A 13 2.67 -2.25 5.24
C ILE A 13 4.00 -1.83 5.87
N ILE A 14 3.96 -1.58 7.18
CA ILE A 14 5.18 -1.43 7.98
C ILE A 14 5.27 -2.68 8.83
N LEU A 15 6.25 -3.53 8.55
CA LEU A 15 6.45 -4.80 9.23
C LEU A 15 7.66 -4.70 10.14
N VAL A 16 7.47 -5.00 11.43
CA VAL A 16 8.54 -5.00 12.43
C VAL A 16 8.67 -6.38 13.04
N ASN A 17 9.90 -6.71 13.49
CA ASN A 17 10.15 -7.94 14.24
C ASN A 17 10.21 -7.66 15.75
N ALA A 18 10.54 -8.69 16.54
CA ALA A 18 10.62 -8.57 17.99
C ALA A 18 11.72 -7.61 18.46
N ARG A 19 12.68 -7.26 17.61
CA ARG A 19 13.75 -6.31 17.88
C ARG A 19 13.43 -4.90 17.42
N ASN A 20 12.19 -4.66 16.97
CA ASN A 20 11.77 -3.39 16.37
C ASN A 20 12.53 -3.02 15.09
N GLU A 21 13.08 -4.01 14.42
CA GLU A 21 13.67 -3.81 13.10
C GLU A 21 12.59 -3.81 12.05
N VAL A 22 12.71 -2.92 11.06
CA VAL A 22 11.70 -2.69 10.03
C VAL A 22 12.11 -3.37 8.74
N PHE A 23 11.15 -4.03 8.10
CA PHE A 23 11.36 -4.63 6.79
C PHE A 23 11.31 -3.59 5.68
N TRP A 24 12.35 -3.58 4.85
CA TRP A 24 12.43 -2.77 3.64
C TRP A 24 12.54 -3.69 2.43
N GLY A 25 11.71 -3.45 1.43
CA GLY A 25 11.79 -4.15 0.16
C GLY A 25 12.49 -3.30 -0.90
N LYS A 26 13.35 -3.92 -1.69
CA LYS A 26 13.98 -3.26 -2.81
C LYS A 26 13.26 -3.64 -4.09
N ARG A 27 12.86 -2.66 -4.88
CA ARG A 27 12.27 -2.93 -6.20
C ARG A 27 13.30 -3.51 -7.14
N ILE A 28 12.92 -4.57 -7.84
CA ILE A 28 13.84 -5.33 -8.71
C ILE A 28 14.47 -4.45 -9.80
N ARG A 29 13.72 -3.51 -10.36
CA ARG A 29 14.17 -2.67 -11.48
C ARG A 29 14.52 -1.24 -11.09
N GLU A 30 14.48 -0.93 -9.81
CA GLU A 30 14.78 0.39 -9.30
C GLU A 30 15.78 0.28 -8.16
N HIS A 31 16.61 1.29 -8.00
CA HIS A 31 17.58 1.32 -6.90
C HIS A 31 16.99 1.93 -5.63
N SER A 32 15.67 1.90 -5.49
CA SER A 32 14.99 2.45 -4.33
C SER A 32 14.47 1.37 -3.41
N TRP A 33 14.57 1.61 -2.12
CA TRP A 33 14.01 0.78 -1.07
C TRP A 33 12.69 1.40 -0.62
N GLN A 34 11.68 0.56 -0.38
CA GLN A 34 10.40 1.05 0.10
C GLN A 34 9.70 0.00 0.95
N PHE A 35 8.71 0.45 1.72
CA PHE A 35 7.82 -0.47 2.41
C PHE A 35 6.95 -1.22 1.41
N PRO A 36 6.57 -2.48 1.70
CA PRO A 36 5.60 -3.18 0.87
C PRO A 36 4.32 -2.37 0.72
N GLN A 37 3.82 -2.29 -0.48
CA GLN A 37 2.56 -1.61 -0.78
C GLN A 37 1.95 -2.13 -2.06
N GLY A 38 0.64 -1.98 -2.19
CA GLY A 38 -0.04 -2.42 -3.39
C GLY A 38 -1.46 -1.92 -3.48
N GLY A 39 -2.04 -2.06 -4.65
CA GLY A 39 -3.41 -1.62 -4.92
C GLY A 39 -4.46 -2.52 -4.28
N ILE A 40 -5.56 -1.92 -3.87
CA ILE A 40 -6.74 -2.63 -3.39
C ILE A 40 -7.56 -3.03 -4.61
N LYS A 41 -7.90 -4.31 -4.71
CA LYS A 41 -8.72 -4.83 -5.80
C LYS A 41 -10.21 -4.59 -5.54
N HIS A 42 -10.98 -4.57 -6.61
CA HIS A 42 -12.43 -4.43 -6.50
C HIS A 42 -13.01 -5.49 -5.58
N GLY A 43 -13.84 -5.07 -4.63
CA GLY A 43 -14.47 -5.98 -3.67
C GLY A 43 -13.60 -6.36 -2.48
N GLU A 44 -12.33 -5.97 -2.47
CA GLU A 44 -11.41 -6.22 -1.37
C GLU A 44 -11.54 -5.12 -0.30
N SER A 45 -11.54 -5.51 0.98
CA SER A 45 -11.35 -4.53 2.05
C SER A 45 -9.85 -4.15 2.13
N PRO A 46 -9.51 -3.01 2.77
CA PRO A 46 -8.11 -2.68 3.00
C PRO A 46 -7.34 -3.78 3.72
N GLU A 47 -7.95 -4.43 4.72
CA GLU A 47 -7.32 -5.50 5.47
C GLU A 47 -7.07 -6.74 4.61
N GLN A 48 -8.03 -7.13 3.78
CA GLN A 48 -7.86 -8.22 2.83
C GLN A 48 -6.73 -7.94 1.85
N ALA A 49 -6.67 -6.72 1.33
CA ALA A 49 -5.61 -6.30 0.43
C ALA A 49 -4.25 -6.34 1.12
N MET A 50 -4.19 -5.90 2.37
CA MET A 50 -2.96 -5.93 3.16
C MET A 50 -2.45 -7.36 3.31
N TYR A 51 -3.29 -8.31 3.69
CA TYR A 51 -2.86 -9.70 3.83
C TYR A 51 -2.44 -10.31 2.51
N ARG A 52 -3.14 -10.00 1.43
CA ARG A 52 -2.76 -10.49 0.10
C ARG A 52 -1.39 -9.95 -0.33
N GLU A 53 -1.16 -8.66 -0.17
CA GLU A 53 0.12 -8.04 -0.51
C GLU A 53 1.25 -8.57 0.39
N LEU A 54 0.97 -8.78 1.66
CA LEU A 54 1.95 -9.36 2.59
C LEU A 54 2.40 -10.73 2.11
N PHE A 55 1.47 -11.57 1.69
CA PHE A 55 1.80 -12.89 1.16
C PHE A 55 2.56 -12.80 -0.16
N GLU A 56 2.10 -11.98 -1.09
CA GLU A 56 2.73 -11.84 -2.40
C GLU A 56 4.16 -11.30 -2.32
N GLU A 57 4.41 -10.34 -1.46
CA GLU A 57 5.73 -9.67 -1.38
C GLU A 57 6.68 -10.29 -0.37
N VAL A 58 6.17 -10.86 0.71
CA VAL A 58 6.99 -11.34 1.83
C VAL A 58 6.79 -12.82 2.12
N GLY A 59 5.72 -13.41 1.61
CA GLY A 59 5.42 -14.82 1.84
C GLY A 59 4.82 -15.13 3.20
N LEU A 60 4.40 -14.12 3.95
CA LEU A 60 3.80 -14.30 5.26
C LEU A 60 2.29 -14.41 5.19
N ARG A 61 1.73 -15.22 6.07
CA ARG A 61 0.28 -15.43 6.20
C ARG A 61 -0.26 -14.67 7.41
N PRO A 62 -1.59 -14.50 7.51
CA PRO A 62 -2.19 -13.77 8.64
C PRO A 62 -1.77 -14.29 10.02
N GLU A 63 -1.62 -15.60 10.17
CA GLU A 63 -1.24 -16.21 11.44
C GLU A 63 0.20 -15.89 11.87
N HIS A 64 1.03 -15.38 10.96
CA HIS A 64 2.41 -15.04 11.24
C HIS A 64 2.61 -13.63 11.80
N VAL A 65 1.57 -12.81 11.74
CA VAL A 65 1.68 -11.39 12.10
C VAL A 65 0.54 -10.97 13.02
N LYS A 66 0.80 -9.89 13.77
CA LYS A 66 -0.20 -9.23 14.59
C LYS A 66 -0.34 -7.78 14.10
N ILE A 67 -1.57 -7.34 13.91
CA ILE A 67 -1.82 -5.94 13.57
C ILE A 67 -1.67 -5.12 14.84
N LEU A 68 -0.68 -4.22 14.88
CA LEU A 68 -0.48 -3.31 15.99
C LEU A 68 -1.28 -2.01 15.83
N GLY A 69 -1.54 -1.62 14.59
CA GLY A 69 -2.30 -0.42 14.31
C GLY A 69 -2.49 -0.20 12.83
N ARG A 70 -3.34 0.76 12.51
CA ARG A 70 -3.58 1.19 11.13
C ARG A 70 -3.99 2.66 11.12
N THR A 71 -3.85 3.30 9.98
CA THR A 71 -4.40 4.64 9.82
C THR A 71 -5.92 4.56 9.81
N ARG A 72 -6.58 5.51 10.45
CA ARG A 72 -8.04 5.51 10.60
C ARG A 72 -8.77 5.89 9.32
N GLY A 73 -8.18 6.74 8.51
CA GLY A 73 -8.78 7.20 7.28
C GLY A 73 -7.80 7.13 6.14
N TRP A 74 -8.27 7.54 5.00
CA TRP A 74 -7.46 7.56 3.79
C TRP A 74 -6.47 8.71 3.83
N LEU A 75 -5.19 8.39 3.59
CA LEU A 75 -4.15 9.39 3.35
C LEU A 75 -4.08 9.61 1.85
N ARG A 76 -4.45 10.80 1.40
CA ARG A 76 -4.48 11.13 -0.01
C ARG A 76 -3.26 11.96 -0.39
N TYR A 77 -2.70 11.67 -1.57
CA TYR A 77 -1.77 12.59 -2.19
C TYR A 77 -2.08 12.70 -3.67
N GLU A 78 -1.92 13.91 -4.19
CA GLU A 78 -2.15 14.19 -5.59
C GLU A 78 -0.85 14.09 -6.35
N VAL A 79 -0.91 13.44 -7.52
CA VAL A 79 0.22 13.41 -8.44
C VAL A 79 0.12 14.67 -9.29
N PRO A 80 1.24 15.43 -9.47
CA PRO A 80 1.23 16.60 -10.36
C PRO A 80 0.75 16.23 -11.74
N LYS A 81 -0.14 17.05 -12.30
CA LYS A 81 -0.79 16.75 -13.59
C LYS A 81 0.20 16.48 -14.71
N HIS A 82 1.34 17.17 -14.72
CA HIS A 82 2.35 17.00 -15.77
C HIS A 82 3.09 15.64 -15.69
N TRP A 83 2.96 14.91 -14.58
CA TRP A 83 3.51 13.56 -14.43
C TRP A 83 2.50 12.49 -14.85
N ILE A 84 1.25 12.88 -15.09
CA ILE A 84 0.19 11.98 -15.48
C ILE A 84 0.11 11.94 -16.99
N ARG A 85 -0.07 10.76 -17.56
CA ARG A 85 -0.29 10.62 -19.00
C ARG A 85 -1.48 11.48 -19.43
N ARG A 86 -1.36 12.14 -20.57
CA ARG A 86 -2.33 13.11 -21.06
C ARG A 86 -3.77 12.58 -21.07
N GLU A 87 -3.96 11.34 -21.50
CA GLU A 87 -5.27 10.70 -21.58
C GLU A 87 -5.89 10.39 -20.22
N TRP A 88 -5.11 10.45 -19.13
CA TRP A 88 -5.56 10.13 -17.77
C TRP A 88 -5.76 11.37 -16.89
N ARG A 89 -5.38 12.56 -17.37
CA ARG A 89 -5.38 13.79 -16.56
C ARG A 89 -6.75 14.21 -16.04
N ASN A 90 -7.82 13.79 -16.70
CA ASN A 90 -9.18 14.14 -16.27
C ASN A 90 -9.81 13.09 -15.36
N THR A 91 -9.18 11.94 -15.19
CA THR A 91 -9.73 10.83 -14.39
C THR A 91 -8.85 10.47 -13.22
N TYR A 92 -7.53 10.48 -13.41
CA TYR A 92 -6.55 10.08 -12.38
C TYR A 92 -6.01 11.31 -11.65
N ARG A 93 -6.14 11.34 -10.31
CA ARG A 93 -5.64 12.44 -9.47
C ARG A 93 -4.45 12.05 -8.63
N GLY A 94 -4.36 10.81 -8.20
CA GLY A 94 -3.29 10.35 -7.32
C GLY A 94 -3.66 9.07 -6.61
N GLN A 95 -3.13 8.89 -5.41
CA GLN A 95 -3.37 7.70 -4.61
C GLN A 95 -3.98 8.07 -3.27
N LYS A 96 -4.77 7.17 -2.71
CA LYS A 96 -5.19 7.23 -1.31
C LYS A 96 -4.77 5.93 -0.65
N GLN A 97 -4.28 6.01 0.59
CA GLN A 97 -3.62 4.90 1.25
C GLN A 97 -4.15 4.67 2.66
N ILE A 98 -4.26 3.39 3.02
CA ILE A 98 -4.38 2.93 4.40
C ILE A 98 -3.08 2.21 4.73
N TRP A 99 -2.45 2.60 5.82
CA TRP A 99 -1.20 1.99 6.29
C TRP A 99 -1.47 1.09 7.49
N PHE A 100 -0.80 -0.05 7.50
CA PHE A 100 -0.86 -1.03 8.59
C PHE A 100 0.51 -1.19 9.22
N LEU A 101 0.54 -1.23 10.55
CA LEU A 101 1.73 -1.59 11.32
C LEU A 101 1.55 -3.02 11.81
N LEU A 102 2.41 -3.90 11.36
CA LEU A 102 2.36 -5.33 11.67
C LEU A 102 3.59 -5.75 12.46
N ARG A 103 3.41 -6.68 13.39
CA ARG A 103 4.49 -7.31 14.11
C ARG A 103 4.57 -8.78 13.75
N LEU A 104 5.78 -9.20 13.36
CA LEU A 104 6.10 -10.58 13.06
C LEU A 104 6.15 -11.43 14.33
#